data_804b5c003b7838560755d07352262a05
#
_entry.id   804b5c003b7838560755d07352262a05
#
_cell.length_a   1.000
_cell.length_b   1.000
_cell.length_c   1.000
_cell.angle_alpha   90.00
_cell.angle_beta   90.00
_cell.angle_gamma   90.00
#
_symmetry.space_group_name_H-M   'P 1'
#
loop_
_entity.id
_entity.type
_entity.pdbx_description
1 polymer ?
#
loop_
_entity_poly.entity_id
_entity_poly.type
_entity_poly.pdbx_seq_one_letter_code
_entity_poly.pdbx_strand_id
1 'polypeptide(L)'
;MSVSLIVMGAAGRMGSILARLISEAPDLTLAAVLESPGHVDKLNAWEAGGTRVETDPAVAMTALPGAVVVDFTAPEATMSTARLAAAHGNPMVIGTTGLTDGNKAELSELAKRVPLFLSPNMSVGVNVLLEVLPEL
;
A
#
# COMPACT_ATOMS: atom_id res chain seq x y z
N MET A 1 -4.15 -17.69 9.25
CA MET A 1 -4.58 -16.94 8.08
C MET A 1 -3.70 -15.72 7.91
N SER A 2 -3.18 -15.47 6.73
CA SER A 2 -2.27 -14.37 6.44
C SER A 2 -2.98 -13.31 5.61
N VAL A 3 -2.70 -12.04 5.89
CA VAL A 3 -3.22 -10.90 5.11
C VAL A 3 -2.18 -10.56 4.04
N SER A 4 -2.62 -10.54 2.79
CA SER A 4 -1.76 -10.16 1.66
C SER A 4 -1.70 -8.65 1.50
N LEU A 5 -0.50 -8.13 1.30
CA LEU A 5 -0.23 -6.71 1.23
C LEU A 5 0.53 -6.34 -0.04
N ILE A 6 0.16 -5.19 -0.60
CA ILE A 6 0.82 -4.54 -1.72
C ILE A 6 1.44 -3.25 -1.19
N VAL A 7 2.75 -3.11 -1.27
CA VAL A 7 3.45 -1.90 -0.78
C VAL A 7 3.79 -0.98 -1.94
N MET A 8 3.24 0.23 -1.91
CA MET A 8 3.53 1.28 -2.88
C MET A 8 4.80 2.03 -2.49
N GLY A 9 5.58 2.45 -3.48
CA GLY A 9 6.81 3.21 -3.23
C GLY A 9 7.84 2.45 -2.40
N ALA A 10 8.01 1.16 -2.68
CA ALA A 10 8.80 0.25 -1.84
C ALA A 10 10.31 0.56 -1.82
N ALA A 11 10.81 1.39 -2.73
CA ALA A 11 12.20 1.88 -2.70
C ALA A 11 12.38 3.12 -1.84
N GLY A 12 11.29 3.76 -1.40
CA GLY A 12 11.33 4.94 -0.54
C GLY A 12 11.63 4.59 0.91
N ARG A 13 11.77 5.63 1.75
CA ARG A 13 12.11 5.46 3.17
C ARG A 13 11.08 4.60 3.91
N MET A 14 9.82 5.00 3.88
CA MET A 14 8.76 4.26 4.58
C MET A 14 8.44 2.96 3.89
N GLY A 15 8.34 2.97 2.56
CA GLY A 15 8.02 1.77 1.79
C GLY A 15 9.00 0.64 2.02
N SER A 16 10.30 0.93 2.04
CA SER A 16 11.33 -0.09 2.28
C SER A 16 11.27 -0.67 3.70
N ILE A 17 11.02 0.17 4.70
CA ILE A 17 10.85 -0.28 6.09
C ILE A 17 9.60 -1.15 6.22
N LEU A 18 8.49 -0.71 5.65
CA LEU A 18 7.23 -1.45 5.70
C LEU A 18 7.34 -2.80 4.99
N ALA A 19 7.93 -2.83 3.80
CA ALA A 19 8.12 -4.09 3.06
C ALA A 19 8.90 -5.09 3.89
N ARG A 20 9.99 -4.66 4.56
CA ARG A 20 10.77 -5.51 5.44
C ARG A 20 9.96 -6.00 6.63
N LEU A 21 9.29 -5.10 7.36
CA LEU A 21 8.48 -5.47 8.52
C LEU A 21 7.37 -6.45 8.16
N ILE A 22 6.70 -6.22 7.03
CA ILE A 22 5.66 -7.12 6.54
C ILE A 22 6.24 -8.50 6.22
N SER A 23 7.40 -8.55 5.57
CA SER A 23 8.05 -9.82 5.20
C SER A 23 8.47 -10.64 6.42
N GLU A 24 8.72 -9.99 7.55
CA GLU A 24 9.13 -10.64 8.80
C GLU A 24 7.95 -11.01 9.71
N ALA A 25 6.76 -10.43 9.46
CA ALA A 25 5.58 -10.66 10.30
C ALA A 25 4.90 -11.98 9.95
N PRO A 26 4.64 -12.87 10.93
CA PRO A 26 4.06 -14.19 10.64
C PRO A 26 2.62 -14.15 10.13
N ASP A 27 1.88 -13.08 10.44
CA ASP A 27 0.48 -12.94 10.05
C ASP A 27 0.27 -12.17 8.74
N LEU A 28 1.36 -11.72 8.13
CA LEU A 28 1.31 -10.90 6.92
C LEU A 28 2.08 -11.56 5.79
N THR A 29 1.63 -11.31 4.56
CA THR A 29 2.32 -11.74 3.34
C THR A 29 2.62 -10.52 2.48
N LEU A 30 3.89 -10.30 2.18
CA LEU A 30 4.29 -9.28 1.21
C LEU A 30 4.03 -9.84 -0.19
N ALA A 31 2.86 -9.56 -0.73
CA ALA A 31 2.41 -10.12 -2.01
C ALA A 31 2.99 -9.39 -3.21
N ALA A 32 3.15 -8.07 -3.12
CA ALA A 32 3.77 -7.27 -4.16
C ALA A 32 4.43 -6.02 -3.59
N VAL A 33 5.46 -5.57 -4.29
CA VAL A 33 6.11 -4.27 -4.08
C VAL A 33 6.09 -3.50 -5.39
N LEU A 34 5.80 -2.20 -5.30
CA LEU A 34 5.70 -1.35 -6.47
C LEU A 34 6.61 -0.13 -6.36
N GLU A 35 7.09 0.29 -7.52
CA GLU A 35 7.88 1.52 -7.66
C GLU A 35 7.67 2.11 -9.06
N SER A 36 8.01 3.38 -9.23
CA SER A 36 8.00 4.00 -10.55
C SER A 36 9.02 3.34 -11.48
N PRO A 37 8.80 3.39 -12.81
CA PRO A 37 9.73 2.77 -13.76
C PRO A 37 11.19 3.21 -13.62
N GLY A 38 11.43 4.47 -13.19
CA GLY A 38 12.77 4.98 -12.96
C GLY A 38 13.48 4.45 -11.71
N HIS A 39 12.77 3.76 -10.82
CA HIS A 39 13.30 3.28 -9.54
C HIS A 39 13.02 1.79 -9.28
N VAL A 40 12.35 1.11 -10.20
CA VAL A 40 11.94 -0.29 -10.01
C VAL A 40 13.14 -1.24 -9.88
N ASP A 41 14.27 -0.90 -10.47
CA ASP A 41 15.51 -1.68 -10.36
C ASP A 41 16.02 -1.78 -8.91
N LYS A 42 15.62 -0.85 -8.04
CA LYS A 42 15.94 -0.90 -6.61
C LYS A 42 15.19 -2.02 -5.88
N LEU A 43 14.22 -2.64 -6.53
CA LEU A 43 13.42 -3.74 -5.97
C LEU A 43 13.89 -5.13 -6.43
N ASN A 44 15.02 -5.22 -7.10
CA ASN A 44 15.54 -6.49 -7.66
C ASN A 44 15.72 -7.59 -6.60
N ALA A 45 16.09 -7.23 -5.38
CA ALA A 45 16.24 -8.20 -4.30
C ALA A 45 14.90 -8.85 -3.90
N TRP A 46 13.82 -8.10 -3.95
CA TRP A 46 12.48 -8.63 -3.71
C TRP A 46 12.06 -9.60 -4.83
N GLU A 47 12.30 -9.23 -6.07
CA GLU A 47 12.01 -10.08 -7.22
C GLU A 47 12.80 -11.40 -7.15
N ALA A 48 14.09 -11.31 -6.84
CA ALA A 48 14.94 -12.49 -6.66
C ALA A 48 14.46 -13.40 -5.52
N GLY A 49 13.83 -12.84 -4.49
CA GLY A 49 13.22 -13.57 -3.39
C GLY A 49 11.81 -14.11 -3.69
N GLY A 50 11.28 -13.89 -4.88
CA GLY A 50 9.98 -14.40 -5.29
C GLY A 50 8.79 -13.48 -5.02
N THR A 51 9.02 -12.26 -4.53
CA THR A 51 7.97 -11.26 -4.36
C THR A 51 7.65 -10.62 -5.71
N ARG A 52 6.36 -10.45 -6.01
CA ARG A 52 5.94 -9.77 -7.24
C ARG A 52 6.40 -8.32 -7.23
N VAL A 53 7.04 -7.89 -8.30
CA VAL A 53 7.49 -6.50 -8.51
C VAL A 53 6.75 -5.94 -9.71
N GLU A 54 6.10 -4.79 -9.53
CA GLU A 54 5.29 -4.15 -10.56
C GLU A 54 5.56 -2.65 -10.60
N THR A 55 5.31 -2.03 -11.75
CA THR A 55 5.31 -0.58 -11.91
C THR A 55 3.89 -0.01 -12.03
N ASP A 56 2.93 -0.83 -12.41
CA ASP A 56 1.53 -0.44 -12.59
C ASP A 56 0.67 -1.01 -11.45
N PRO A 57 0.10 -0.13 -10.60
CA PRO A 57 -0.78 -0.58 -9.52
C PRO A 57 -2.00 -1.39 -9.98
N ALA A 58 -2.55 -1.06 -11.15
CA ALA A 58 -3.71 -1.79 -11.68
C ALA A 58 -3.38 -3.25 -11.97
N VAL A 59 -2.17 -3.52 -12.48
CA VAL A 59 -1.69 -4.88 -12.74
C VAL A 59 -1.59 -5.66 -11.43
N ALA A 60 -0.99 -5.07 -10.41
CA ALA A 60 -0.85 -5.71 -9.11
C ALA A 60 -2.22 -6.01 -8.47
N MET A 61 -3.14 -5.05 -8.49
CA MET A 61 -4.48 -5.22 -7.91
C MET A 61 -5.30 -6.26 -8.66
N THR A 62 -5.17 -6.33 -9.98
CA THR A 62 -5.83 -7.35 -10.79
C THR A 62 -5.32 -8.76 -10.44
N ALA A 63 -4.02 -8.89 -10.24
CA ALA A 63 -3.39 -10.16 -9.89
C ALA A 63 -3.65 -10.58 -8.44
N LEU A 64 -3.92 -9.62 -7.56
CA LEU A 64 -4.03 -9.82 -6.11
C LEU A 64 -5.36 -9.23 -5.58
N PRO A 65 -6.50 -9.81 -5.97
CA PRO A 65 -7.79 -9.31 -5.52
C PRO A 65 -7.92 -9.40 -4.00
N GLY A 66 -8.41 -8.31 -3.38
CA GLY A 66 -8.60 -8.24 -1.93
C GLY A 66 -7.33 -7.97 -1.12
N ALA A 67 -6.14 -7.95 -1.73
CA ALA A 67 -4.91 -7.58 -1.03
C ALA A 67 -4.98 -6.12 -0.55
N VAL A 68 -4.46 -5.86 0.65
CA VAL A 68 -4.46 -4.51 1.23
C VAL A 68 -3.31 -3.69 0.63
N VAL A 69 -3.64 -2.53 0.08
CA VAL A 69 -2.64 -1.61 -0.49
C VAL A 69 -2.15 -0.67 0.59
N VAL A 70 -0.83 -0.59 0.75
CA VAL A 70 -0.19 0.30 1.73
C VAL A 70 0.56 1.40 0.99
N ASP A 71 0.23 2.65 1.26
CA ASP A 71 0.75 3.81 0.53
C ASP A 71 1.22 4.91 1.48
N PHE A 72 2.52 5.18 1.45
CA PHE A 72 3.18 6.28 2.16
C PHE A 72 3.98 7.13 1.15
N THR A 73 3.43 7.36 -0.03
CA THR A 73 4.13 8.05 -1.13
C THR A 73 3.91 9.56 -1.12
N ALA A 74 3.19 10.08 -2.08
CA ALA A 74 2.93 11.51 -2.26
C ALA A 74 1.44 11.72 -2.60
N PRO A 75 0.86 12.90 -2.33
CA PRO A 75 -0.58 13.12 -2.48
C PRO A 75 -1.15 12.72 -3.83
N GLU A 76 -0.50 13.13 -4.92
CA GLU A 76 -0.97 12.82 -6.27
C GLU A 76 -0.97 11.31 -6.55
N ALA A 77 0.14 10.64 -6.23
CA ALA A 77 0.26 9.19 -6.39
C ALA A 77 -0.74 8.44 -5.52
N THR A 78 -0.90 8.86 -4.26
CA THR A 78 -1.86 8.27 -3.33
C THR A 78 -3.29 8.37 -3.85
N MET A 79 -3.69 9.51 -4.37
CA MET A 79 -5.05 9.70 -4.91
C MET A 79 -5.30 8.82 -6.12
N SER A 80 -4.33 8.74 -7.03
CA SER A 80 -4.40 7.83 -8.19
C SER A 80 -4.56 6.37 -7.74
N THR A 81 -3.76 5.95 -6.79
CA THR A 81 -3.80 4.58 -6.23
C THR A 81 -5.13 4.32 -5.52
N ALA A 82 -5.66 5.29 -4.77
CA ALA A 82 -6.93 5.12 -4.06
C ALA A 82 -8.11 4.92 -5.00
N ARG A 83 -8.13 5.64 -6.12
CA ARG A 83 -9.17 5.44 -7.15
C ARG A 83 -9.12 4.04 -7.74
N LEU A 84 -7.91 3.54 -8.01
CA LEU A 84 -7.72 2.17 -8.49
C LEU A 84 -8.13 1.14 -7.43
N ALA A 85 -7.73 1.34 -6.18
CA ALA A 85 -8.08 0.44 -5.09
C ALA A 85 -9.61 0.33 -4.93
N ALA A 86 -10.32 1.46 -4.99
CA ALA A 86 -11.77 1.47 -4.93
C ALA A 86 -12.40 0.74 -6.13
N ALA A 87 -11.86 0.92 -7.33
CA ALA A 87 -12.34 0.26 -8.53
C ALA A 87 -12.11 -1.25 -8.52
N HIS A 88 -11.00 -1.71 -7.93
CA HIS A 88 -10.64 -3.13 -7.85
C HIS A 88 -11.13 -3.82 -6.58
N GLY A 89 -11.66 -3.08 -5.60
CA GLY A 89 -12.10 -3.65 -4.34
C GLY A 89 -10.98 -3.97 -3.35
N ASN A 90 -9.82 -3.35 -3.51
CA ASN A 90 -8.70 -3.53 -2.60
C ASN A 90 -8.76 -2.53 -1.43
N PRO A 91 -8.79 -3.00 -0.18
CA PRO A 91 -8.65 -2.09 0.96
C PRO A 91 -7.31 -1.34 0.91
N MET A 92 -7.26 -0.16 1.52
CA MET A 92 -6.05 0.65 1.46
C MET A 92 -5.73 1.30 2.80
N VAL A 93 -4.45 1.30 3.16
CA VAL A 93 -3.89 2.02 4.31
C VAL A 93 -3.03 3.15 3.77
N ILE A 94 -3.36 4.38 4.14
CA ILE A 94 -2.72 5.59 3.64
C ILE A 94 -2.01 6.31 4.79
N GLY A 95 -0.68 6.45 4.67
CA GLY A 95 0.12 7.24 5.60
C GLY A 95 0.74 8.48 4.96
N THR A 96 0.38 8.78 3.73
CA THR A 96 0.87 9.95 2.99
C THR A 96 0.48 11.25 3.69
N THR A 97 1.44 12.16 3.82
CA THR A 97 1.23 13.49 4.38
C THR A 97 0.95 14.50 3.26
N GLY A 98 0.37 15.64 3.62
CA GLY A 98 0.14 16.74 2.69
C GLY A 98 -1.12 16.62 1.84
N LEU A 99 -2.03 15.70 2.19
CA LEU A 99 -3.33 15.60 1.51
C LEU A 99 -4.16 16.85 1.80
N THR A 100 -4.76 17.40 0.75
CA THR A 100 -5.65 18.57 0.85
C THR A 100 -7.03 18.17 1.39
N ASP A 101 -7.82 19.15 1.81
CA ASP A 101 -9.21 18.89 2.22
C ASP A 101 -10.02 18.27 1.06
N GLY A 102 -9.76 18.71 -0.17
CA GLY A 102 -10.37 18.12 -1.36
C GLY A 102 -9.98 16.65 -1.55
N ASN A 103 -8.71 16.31 -1.33
CA ASN A 103 -8.26 14.91 -1.34
C ASN A 103 -8.99 14.07 -0.29
N LYS A 104 -9.08 14.58 0.94
CA LYS A 104 -9.76 13.88 2.03
C LYS A 104 -11.25 13.70 1.76
N ALA A 105 -11.90 14.70 1.16
CA ALA A 105 -13.30 14.58 0.75
C ALA A 105 -13.50 13.48 -0.30
N GLU A 106 -12.63 13.41 -1.30
CA GLU A 106 -12.67 12.35 -2.31
C GLU A 106 -12.42 10.96 -1.68
N LEU A 107 -11.45 10.86 -0.76
CA LEU A 107 -11.19 9.61 -0.04
C LEU A 107 -12.41 9.16 0.76
N SER A 108 -13.15 10.08 1.37
CA SER A 108 -14.39 9.76 2.08
C SER A 108 -15.44 9.17 1.14
N GLU A 109 -15.53 9.65 -0.11
CA GLU A 109 -16.43 9.07 -1.11
C GLU A 109 -15.96 7.68 -1.55
N LEU A 110 -14.66 7.51 -1.79
CA LEU A 110 -14.10 6.21 -2.16
C LEU A 110 -14.26 5.17 -1.03
N ALA A 111 -14.21 5.61 0.22
CA ALA A 111 -14.38 4.76 1.39
C ALA A 111 -15.78 4.12 1.49
N LYS A 112 -16.74 4.59 0.72
CA LYS A 112 -18.07 3.94 0.60
C LYS A 112 -18.00 2.65 -0.20
N ARG A 113 -16.96 2.45 -1.01
CA ARG A 113 -16.77 1.28 -1.87
C ARG A 113 -15.82 0.25 -1.28
N VAL A 114 -14.81 0.69 -0.52
CA VAL A 114 -13.73 -0.16 -0.03
C VAL A 114 -13.22 0.41 1.29
N PRO A 115 -12.81 -0.43 2.25
CA PRO A 115 -12.22 0.07 3.49
C PRO A 115 -10.96 0.90 3.22
N LEU A 116 -10.95 2.14 3.70
CA LEU A 116 -9.79 3.03 3.64
C LEU A 116 -9.43 3.47 5.06
N PHE A 117 -8.17 3.33 5.41
CA PHE A 117 -7.63 3.83 6.68
C PHE A 117 -6.62 4.94 6.37
N LEU A 118 -6.82 6.12 6.94
CA LEU A 118 -5.92 7.25 6.77
C LEU A 118 -5.31 7.65 8.11
N SER A 119 -3.99 7.66 8.19
CA SER A 119 -3.27 8.16 9.36
C SER A 119 -2.16 9.12 8.92
N PRO A 120 -2.24 10.40 9.26
CA PRO A 120 -1.21 11.37 8.91
C PRO A 120 0.06 11.26 9.77
N ASN A 121 0.01 10.51 10.88
CA ASN A 121 1.16 10.30 11.76
C ASN A 121 1.80 8.96 11.48
N MET A 122 3.00 8.99 10.89
CA MET A 122 3.70 7.79 10.42
C MET A 122 4.03 6.79 11.53
N SER A 123 4.42 7.26 12.73
CA SER A 123 4.72 6.39 13.87
C SER A 123 3.47 5.64 14.34
N VAL A 124 2.34 6.33 14.43
CA VAL A 124 1.05 5.73 14.76
C VAL A 124 0.60 4.83 13.62
N GLY A 125 0.82 5.24 12.38
CA GLY A 125 0.46 4.46 11.19
C GLY A 125 1.13 3.09 11.15
N VAL A 126 2.43 3.02 11.46
CA VAL A 126 3.16 1.75 11.50
C VAL A 126 2.61 0.83 12.60
N ASN A 127 2.38 1.35 13.79
CA ASN A 127 1.82 0.58 14.90
C ASN A 127 0.41 0.09 14.60
N VAL A 128 -0.43 0.95 14.03
CA VAL A 128 -1.79 0.58 13.63
C VAL A 128 -1.76 -0.48 12.53
N LEU A 129 -0.84 -0.36 11.58
CA LEU A 129 -0.66 -1.35 10.52
C LEU A 129 -0.40 -2.74 11.10
N LEU A 130 0.50 -2.84 12.08
CA LEU A 130 0.87 -4.11 12.68
C LEU A 130 -0.23 -4.69 13.58
N GLU A 131 -1.08 -3.85 14.16
CA GLU A 131 -2.15 -4.29 15.08
C GLU A 131 -3.49 -4.53 14.37
N VAL A 132 -3.84 -3.69 13.42
CA VAL A 132 -5.18 -3.68 12.80
C VAL A 132 -5.28 -4.59 11.58
N LEU A 133 -4.22 -4.71 10.77
CA LEU A 133 -4.26 -5.52 9.56
C LEU A 133 -4.61 -7.00 9.80
N PRO A 134 -4.15 -7.66 10.87
CA PRO A 134 -4.56 -9.03 11.15
C PRO A 134 -6.07 -9.19 11.40
N GLU A 135 -6.77 -8.11 11.72
CA GLU A 135 -8.21 -8.11 11.99
C GLU A 135 -9.07 -7.81 10.75
N LEU A 136 -8.45 -7.39 9.67
CA LEU A 136 -9.14 -7.13 8.42
C LEU A 136 -9.40 -8.42 7.65
#